data_36d3b33b3532f48d99c4056c105b7b7a
#
_entry.id   36d3b33b3532f48d99c4056c105b7b7a
#
_cell.length_a   1.000
_cell.length_b   1.000
_cell.length_c   1.000
_cell.angle_alpha   90.00
_cell.angle_beta   90.00
_cell.angle_gamma   90.00
#
_symmetry.space_group_name_H-M   'P 1'
#
loop_
_entity.id
_entity.type
_entity.pdbx_description
1 polymer ?
#
loop_
_entity_poly.entity_id
_entity_poly.type
_entity_poly.pdbx_seq_one_letter_code
_entity_poly.pdbx_strand_id
1 'polypeptide(L)'
;MEAPVIYGLLIPFVGTSLGSACVFFLKKGLGDRVQRGLTGFASGVMVAASIWSLLIPAMEQSAGEEALAFLPAVIGFWAGILFLLGLDHLIPHLHQKSSHAEGPHTQLRRSTMMILAVTLHNIPEGMAVGVVYAGYLAGESQITMMGALALSLGIAIQNVPEGAIISMPLRAEGMNKSRAFLGGVLSGAVEPLGALLTILAAGLVVPALPYLLSFAAGAMIYVVVEELIPEMSQGEHSDVGALTFALGFTLMMALDVALG
;
A
#
# COMPACT_ATOMS: atom_id res chain seq x y z
N MET A 1 9.56 1.76 -22.65
CA MET A 1 8.46 1.27 -21.77
C MET A 1 7.16 1.40 -22.53
N GLU A 2 6.37 0.35 -22.60
CA GLU A 2 5.09 0.35 -23.32
C GLU A 2 4.06 1.21 -22.57
N ALA A 3 3.10 1.82 -23.30
CA ALA A 3 2.10 2.69 -22.69
C ALA A 3 1.27 2.03 -21.54
N PRO A 4 0.84 0.75 -21.66
CA PRO A 4 0.13 0.07 -20.57
C PRO A 4 0.93 -0.02 -19.28
N VAL A 5 2.25 -0.24 -19.37
CA VAL A 5 3.14 -0.25 -18.19
C VAL A 5 3.16 1.11 -17.50
N ILE A 6 3.32 2.20 -18.28
CA ILE A 6 3.31 3.56 -17.71
C ILE A 6 1.99 3.85 -17.00
N TYR A 7 0.87 3.48 -17.60
CA TYR A 7 -0.44 3.64 -16.96
C TYR A 7 -0.53 2.83 -15.67
N GLY A 8 -0.08 1.56 -15.69
CA GLY A 8 -0.08 0.72 -14.50
C GLY A 8 0.71 1.32 -13.33
N LEU A 9 1.86 1.95 -13.60
CA LEU A 9 2.65 2.62 -12.57
C LEU A 9 1.99 3.86 -11.99
N LEU A 10 1.16 4.55 -12.79
CA LEU A 10 0.51 5.80 -12.38
C LEU A 10 -0.86 5.58 -11.73
N ILE A 11 -1.51 4.46 -12.00
CA ILE A 11 -2.85 4.15 -11.49
C ILE A 11 -2.95 4.24 -9.96
N PRO A 12 -2.04 3.65 -9.15
CA PRO A 12 -2.05 3.80 -7.68
C PRO A 12 -2.01 5.26 -7.24
N PHE A 13 -1.08 6.03 -7.74
CA PHE A 13 -0.91 7.46 -7.45
C PHE A 13 -2.16 8.28 -7.80
N VAL A 14 -2.87 7.94 -8.89
CA VAL A 14 -4.15 8.56 -9.22
C VAL A 14 -5.18 8.25 -8.15
N GLY A 15 -5.20 7.02 -7.58
CA GLY A 15 -6.06 6.64 -6.46
C GLY A 15 -5.84 7.53 -5.25
N THR A 16 -4.59 7.65 -4.77
CA THR A 16 -4.20 8.53 -3.65
C THR A 16 -4.59 9.98 -3.92
N SER A 17 -4.37 10.47 -5.14
CA SER A 17 -4.70 11.85 -5.53
C SER A 17 -6.20 12.10 -5.54
N LEU A 18 -7.01 11.17 -6.05
CA LEU A 18 -8.47 11.24 -6.03
C LEU A 18 -9.02 11.22 -4.61
N GLY A 19 -8.50 10.34 -3.76
CA GLY A 19 -8.83 10.32 -2.34
C GLY A 19 -8.51 11.64 -1.64
N SER A 20 -7.32 12.18 -1.88
CA SER A 20 -6.90 13.47 -1.33
C SER A 20 -7.79 14.64 -1.80
N ALA A 21 -8.37 14.55 -2.99
CA ALA A 21 -9.28 15.57 -3.52
C ALA A 21 -10.61 15.66 -2.76
N CYS A 22 -10.96 14.68 -1.91
CA CYS A 22 -12.14 14.74 -1.03
C CYS A 22 -12.17 16.01 -0.18
N VAL A 23 -11.01 16.58 0.17
CA VAL A 23 -10.89 17.83 0.94
C VAL A 23 -11.57 19.03 0.27
N PHE A 24 -11.76 19.02 -1.04
CA PHE A 24 -12.43 20.11 -1.75
C PHE A 24 -13.95 20.03 -1.61
N PHE A 25 -14.51 18.84 -1.47
CA PHE A 25 -15.94 18.58 -1.47
C PHE A 25 -16.49 18.46 -0.04
N LEU A 26 -15.76 17.84 0.87
CA LEU A 26 -16.19 17.64 2.24
C LEU A 26 -15.92 18.90 3.10
N LYS A 27 -16.93 19.33 3.83
CA LYS A 27 -16.85 20.53 4.71
C LYS A 27 -16.37 20.19 6.12
N LYS A 28 -16.65 18.98 6.58
CA LYS A 28 -16.28 18.46 7.91
C LYS A 28 -15.32 17.29 7.76
N GLY A 29 -14.55 16.98 8.80
CA GLY A 29 -13.74 15.77 8.87
C GLY A 29 -14.58 14.50 8.65
N LEU A 30 -13.92 13.40 8.35
CA LEU A 30 -14.55 12.09 8.27
C LEU A 30 -15.09 11.71 9.65
N GLY A 31 -16.35 11.25 9.71
CA GLY A 31 -16.88 10.68 10.94
C GLY A 31 -16.24 9.32 11.25
N ASP A 32 -16.12 8.98 12.53
CA ASP A 32 -15.43 7.75 12.98
C ASP A 32 -15.92 6.48 12.29
N ARG A 33 -17.21 6.33 12.03
CA ARG A 33 -17.76 5.17 11.32
C ARG A 33 -17.28 5.09 9.88
N VAL A 34 -17.26 6.23 9.18
CA VAL A 34 -16.79 6.32 7.79
C VAL A 34 -15.31 6.01 7.74
N GLN A 35 -14.51 6.59 8.65
CA GLN A 35 -13.08 6.33 8.73
C GLN A 35 -12.79 4.85 8.96
N ARG A 36 -13.42 4.22 9.97
CA ARG A 36 -13.29 2.77 10.23
C ARG A 36 -13.67 1.93 8.99
N GLY A 37 -14.74 2.32 8.30
CA GLY A 37 -15.16 1.64 7.08
C GLY A 37 -14.15 1.75 5.95
N LEU A 38 -13.57 2.93 5.75
CA LEU A 38 -12.54 3.16 4.74
C LEU A 38 -11.25 2.40 5.07
N THR A 39 -10.80 2.47 6.33
CA THR A 39 -9.60 1.75 6.79
C THR A 39 -9.80 0.23 6.71
N GLY A 40 -10.96 -0.29 7.13
CA GLY A 40 -11.28 -1.70 7.00
C GLY A 40 -11.29 -2.17 5.54
N PHE A 41 -11.90 -1.40 4.65
CA PHE A 41 -11.92 -1.71 3.22
C PHE A 41 -10.52 -1.75 2.62
N ALA A 42 -9.69 -0.73 2.87
CA ALA A 42 -8.30 -0.69 2.41
C ALA A 42 -7.49 -1.88 2.94
N SER A 43 -7.60 -2.20 4.24
CA SER A 43 -6.96 -3.36 4.86
C SER A 43 -7.33 -4.68 4.15
N GLY A 44 -8.60 -4.86 3.83
CA GLY A 44 -9.08 -6.05 3.13
C GLY A 44 -8.49 -6.19 1.73
N VAL A 45 -8.45 -5.10 0.96
CA VAL A 45 -7.81 -5.06 -0.37
C VAL A 45 -6.33 -5.39 -0.27
N MET A 46 -5.59 -4.76 0.67
CA MET A 46 -4.16 -4.99 0.88
C MET A 46 -3.84 -6.45 1.22
N VAL A 47 -4.62 -7.07 2.12
CA VAL A 47 -4.42 -8.48 2.49
C VAL A 47 -4.64 -9.39 1.29
N ALA A 48 -5.70 -9.19 0.52
CA ALA A 48 -5.97 -9.99 -0.67
C ALA A 48 -4.87 -9.81 -1.73
N ALA A 49 -4.45 -8.57 -2.04
CA ALA A 49 -3.36 -8.30 -2.96
C ALA A 49 -2.05 -8.96 -2.51
N SER A 50 -1.71 -8.90 -1.21
CA SER A 50 -0.53 -9.55 -0.66
C SER A 50 -0.53 -11.06 -0.88
N ILE A 51 -1.70 -11.70 -0.86
CA ILE A 51 -1.82 -13.15 -1.05
C ILE A 51 -1.79 -13.49 -2.54
N TRP A 52 -2.76 -12.98 -3.32
CA TRP A 52 -2.98 -13.41 -4.70
C TRP A 52 -1.98 -12.81 -5.69
N SER A 53 -1.71 -11.51 -5.60
CA SER A 53 -0.80 -10.84 -6.56
C SER A 53 0.67 -10.99 -6.22
N LEU A 54 1.03 -11.35 -4.97
CA LEU A 54 2.44 -11.35 -4.53
C LEU A 54 2.90 -12.70 -3.98
N LEU A 55 2.27 -13.25 -2.92
CA LEU A 55 2.76 -14.49 -2.27
C LEU A 55 2.54 -15.72 -3.13
N ILE A 56 1.38 -15.87 -3.77
CA ILE A 56 1.10 -17.02 -4.64
C ILE A 56 2.07 -17.03 -5.82
N PRO A 57 2.24 -15.95 -6.62
CA PRO A 57 3.24 -15.91 -7.69
C PRO A 57 4.67 -16.15 -7.22
N ALA A 58 5.05 -15.67 -6.03
CA ALA A 58 6.38 -15.92 -5.46
C ALA A 58 6.64 -17.41 -5.20
N MET A 59 5.64 -18.13 -4.66
CA MET A 59 5.75 -19.57 -4.40
C MET A 59 5.73 -20.38 -5.70
N GLU A 60 4.90 -20.00 -6.67
CA GLU A 60 4.82 -20.67 -7.97
C GLU A 60 6.12 -20.58 -8.77
N GLN A 61 6.79 -19.43 -8.72
CA GLN A 61 8.11 -19.26 -9.33
C GLN A 61 9.22 -20.08 -8.66
N SER A 62 9.02 -20.48 -7.41
CA SER A 62 9.96 -21.29 -6.64
C SER A 62 9.67 -22.80 -6.72
N ALA A 63 8.64 -23.23 -7.44
CA ALA A 63 8.12 -24.60 -7.46
C ALA A 63 9.08 -25.66 -8.07
N GLY A 64 10.25 -25.30 -8.59
CA GLY A 64 11.29 -26.23 -9.06
C GLY A 64 11.97 -27.05 -7.95
N GLU A 65 11.83 -26.64 -6.67
CA GLU A 65 12.33 -27.36 -5.49
C GLU A 65 11.13 -27.76 -4.58
N GLU A 66 10.46 -28.84 -4.92
CA GLU A 66 9.17 -29.25 -4.33
C GLU A 66 9.08 -29.17 -2.79
N ALA A 67 10.14 -29.51 -2.08
CA ALA A 67 10.14 -29.51 -0.59
C ALA A 67 10.44 -28.13 0.03
N LEU A 68 11.08 -27.20 -0.70
CA LEU A 68 11.57 -25.93 -0.19
C LEU A 68 11.01 -24.70 -0.96
N ALA A 69 10.03 -24.89 -1.82
CA ALA A 69 9.41 -23.82 -2.62
C ALA A 69 8.89 -22.64 -1.78
N PHE A 70 8.52 -22.89 -0.52
CA PHE A 70 8.08 -21.84 0.41
C PHE A 70 9.22 -20.98 0.97
N LEU A 71 10.47 -21.42 0.91
CA LEU A 71 11.59 -20.78 1.60
C LEU A 71 11.87 -19.35 1.10
N PRO A 72 11.95 -19.07 -0.22
CA PRO A 72 12.07 -17.71 -0.72
C PRO A 72 10.93 -16.80 -0.24
N ALA A 73 9.69 -17.32 -0.23
CA ALA A 73 8.53 -16.59 0.23
C ALA A 73 8.63 -16.24 1.72
N VAL A 74 9.04 -17.18 2.57
CA VAL A 74 9.23 -16.94 4.01
C VAL A 74 10.33 -15.92 4.26
N ILE A 75 11.49 -16.07 3.61
CA ILE A 75 12.62 -15.15 3.80
C ILE A 75 12.26 -13.74 3.33
N GLY A 76 11.67 -13.61 2.13
CA GLY A 76 11.26 -12.32 1.60
C GLY A 76 10.21 -11.65 2.50
N PHE A 77 9.19 -12.39 2.93
CA PHE A 77 8.12 -11.90 3.80
C PHE A 77 8.66 -11.32 5.11
N TRP A 78 9.52 -12.06 5.82
CA TRP A 78 10.16 -11.56 7.03
C TRP A 78 11.09 -10.37 6.78
N ALA A 79 11.81 -10.37 5.66
CA ALA A 79 12.64 -9.23 5.29
C ALA A 79 11.80 -7.96 5.06
N GLY A 80 10.62 -8.08 4.45
CA GLY A 80 9.67 -6.98 4.27
C GLY A 80 9.14 -6.42 5.59
N ILE A 81 8.72 -7.29 6.51
CA ILE A 81 8.29 -6.91 7.86
C ILE A 81 9.43 -6.17 8.60
N LEU A 82 10.63 -6.74 8.62
CA LEU A 82 11.77 -6.15 9.33
C LEU A 82 12.24 -4.83 8.69
N PHE A 83 12.09 -4.69 7.38
CA PHE A 83 12.39 -3.45 6.69
C PHE A 83 11.46 -2.32 7.13
N LEU A 84 10.14 -2.55 7.15
CA LEU A 84 9.18 -1.54 7.60
C LEU A 84 9.36 -1.23 9.09
N LEU A 85 9.48 -2.24 9.93
CA LEU A 85 9.80 -2.07 11.36
C LEU A 85 11.06 -1.21 11.55
N GLY A 86 12.09 -1.43 10.71
CA GLY A 86 13.30 -0.60 10.71
C GLY A 86 13.04 0.85 10.30
N LEU A 87 12.23 1.08 9.26
CA LEU A 87 11.85 2.44 8.83
C LEU A 87 11.06 3.18 9.91
N ASP A 88 10.12 2.51 10.58
CA ASP A 88 9.34 3.08 11.66
C ASP A 88 10.23 3.57 12.82
N HIS A 89 11.29 2.83 13.13
CA HIS A 89 12.25 3.25 14.14
C HIS A 89 13.21 4.35 13.67
N LEU A 90 13.44 4.50 12.37
CA LEU A 90 14.43 5.44 11.83
C LEU A 90 13.82 6.77 11.37
N ILE A 91 12.53 6.80 11.01
CA ILE A 91 11.87 7.97 10.45
C ILE A 91 10.86 8.52 11.46
N PRO A 92 10.97 9.81 11.86
CA PRO A 92 9.99 10.40 12.75
C PRO A 92 8.65 10.57 12.05
N HIS A 93 7.63 9.87 12.54
CA HIS A 93 6.28 9.89 11.98
C HIS A 93 5.22 9.87 13.08
N LEU A 94 3.98 10.11 12.72
CA LEU A 94 2.87 10.19 13.66
C LEU A 94 1.60 9.63 13.03
N HIS A 95 1.06 8.59 13.66
CA HIS A 95 -0.24 8.06 13.29
C HIS A 95 -1.38 9.01 13.67
N GLN A 96 -2.44 9.00 12.88
CA GLN A 96 -3.49 10.03 12.90
C GLN A 96 -4.09 10.29 14.28
N LYS A 97 -4.36 9.24 15.06
CA LYS A 97 -4.98 9.34 16.40
C LYS A 97 -3.99 9.19 17.54
N SER A 98 -2.71 9.02 17.25
CA SER A 98 -1.66 8.95 18.27
C SER A 98 -1.34 10.33 18.84
N SER A 99 -1.11 10.39 20.13
CA SER A 99 -0.55 11.56 20.81
C SER A 99 0.97 11.53 20.90
N HIS A 100 1.58 10.39 20.62
CA HIS A 100 3.03 10.16 20.68
C HIS A 100 3.57 9.90 19.27
N ALA A 101 4.59 10.67 18.89
CA ALA A 101 5.33 10.44 17.66
C ALA A 101 6.24 9.21 17.83
N GLU A 102 6.38 8.45 16.76
CA GLU A 102 7.30 7.33 16.67
C GLU A 102 8.60 7.74 15.98
N GLY A 103 9.64 6.90 16.12
CA GLY A 103 10.95 7.21 15.58
C GLY A 103 11.75 8.23 16.41
N PRO A 104 12.81 8.83 15.86
CA PRO A 104 13.70 9.75 16.55
C PRO A 104 12.99 11.05 16.96
N HIS A 105 13.39 11.62 18.10
CA HIS A 105 12.89 12.93 18.53
C HIS A 105 13.12 13.99 17.46
N THR A 106 12.07 14.71 17.09
CA THR A 106 12.11 15.72 16.03
C THR A 106 11.32 16.96 16.41
N GLN A 107 11.67 18.10 15.77
CA GLN A 107 10.90 19.33 15.83
C GLN A 107 9.96 19.52 14.62
N LEU A 108 9.74 18.46 13.84
CA LEU A 108 8.81 18.50 12.72
C LEU A 108 7.38 18.79 13.20
N ARG A 109 6.64 19.51 12.37
CA ARG A 109 5.23 19.78 12.64
C ARG A 109 4.42 18.48 12.60
N ARG A 110 3.38 18.38 13.44
CA ARG A 110 2.47 17.25 13.47
C ARG A 110 1.98 16.84 12.07
N SER A 111 1.56 17.81 11.25
CA SER A 111 1.12 17.58 9.88
C SER A 111 2.20 16.98 8.97
N THR A 112 3.47 17.34 9.15
CA THR A 112 4.58 16.75 8.38
C THR A 112 4.81 15.30 8.80
N MET A 113 4.75 14.99 10.10
CA MET A 113 4.89 13.62 10.60
C MET A 113 3.75 12.72 10.13
N MET A 114 2.52 13.23 10.04
CA MET A 114 1.38 12.50 9.48
C MET A 114 1.57 12.20 7.98
N ILE A 115 2.09 13.16 7.20
CA ILE A 115 2.41 12.93 5.79
C ILE A 115 3.51 11.86 5.66
N LEU A 116 4.53 11.90 6.52
CA LEU A 116 5.61 10.91 6.51
C LEU A 116 5.09 9.51 6.84
N ALA A 117 4.19 9.34 7.80
CA ALA A 117 3.57 8.06 8.11
C ALA A 117 3.00 7.40 6.83
N VAL A 118 2.07 8.07 6.14
CA VAL A 118 1.46 7.52 4.91
C VAL A 118 2.49 7.37 3.78
N THR A 119 3.49 8.26 3.70
CA THR A 119 4.57 8.10 2.70
C THR A 119 5.34 6.80 2.91
N LEU A 120 5.59 6.41 4.17
CA LEU A 120 6.25 5.14 4.50
C LEU A 120 5.45 3.92 4.02
N HIS A 121 4.11 3.98 4.13
CA HIS A 121 3.21 2.91 3.67
C HIS A 121 3.16 2.79 2.15
N ASN A 122 3.21 3.90 1.45
CA ASN A 122 3.15 3.95 0.00
C ASN A 122 4.45 3.44 -0.67
N ILE A 123 5.58 3.37 0.07
CA ILE A 123 6.84 2.82 -0.47
C ILE A 123 6.69 1.33 -0.85
N PRO A 124 6.23 0.42 0.03
CA PRO A 124 6.00 -0.98 -0.33
C PRO A 124 5.02 -1.17 -1.49
N GLU A 125 3.98 -0.34 -1.56
CA GLU A 125 2.99 -0.39 -2.65
C GLU A 125 3.63 -0.08 -4.00
N GLY A 126 4.41 1.01 -4.07
CA GLY A 126 5.18 1.34 -5.26
C GLY A 126 6.17 0.24 -5.64
N MET A 127 6.87 -0.33 -4.65
CA MET A 127 7.78 -1.45 -4.88
C MET A 127 7.05 -2.69 -5.39
N ALA A 128 5.88 -3.05 -4.82
CA ALA A 128 5.06 -4.18 -5.26
C ALA A 128 4.69 -4.07 -6.74
N VAL A 129 4.16 -2.91 -7.14
CA VAL A 129 3.86 -2.61 -8.55
C VAL A 129 5.11 -2.74 -9.41
N GLY A 130 6.22 -2.15 -8.97
CA GLY A 130 7.49 -2.19 -9.71
C GLY A 130 8.04 -3.61 -9.90
N VAL A 131 7.98 -4.46 -8.87
CA VAL A 131 8.45 -5.85 -8.92
C VAL A 131 7.60 -6.66 -9.92
N VAL A 132 6.27 -6.53 -9.84
CA VAL A 132 5.36 -7.26 -10.76
C VAL A 132 5.56 -6.82 -12.20
N TYR A 133 5.66 -5.51 -12.47
CA TYR A 133 5.93 -5.04 -13.83
C TYR A 133 7.35 -5.38 -14.32
N ALA A 134 8.34 -5.44 -13.44
CA ALA A 134 9.68 -5.91 -13.82
C ALA A 134 9.65 -7.37 -14.24
N GLY A 135 8.93 -8.24 -13.52
CA GLY A 135 8.72 -9.63 -13.87
C GLY A 135 7.98 -9.79 -15.22
N TYR A 136 6.88 -9.04 -15.41
CA TYR A 136 6.16 -9.01 -16.69
C TYR A 136 7.09 -8.62 -17.87
N LEU A 137 7.85 -7.53 -17.73
CA LEU A 137 8.76 -7.06 -18.78
C LEU A 137 9.92 -8.03 -19.07
N ALA A 138 10.28 -8.85 -18.09
CA ALA A 138 11.26 -9.92 -18.25
C ALA A 138 10.68 -11.17 -18.94
N GLY A 139 9.35 -11.25 -19.10
CA GLY A 139 8.68 -12.39 -19.71
C GLY A 139 8.46 -13.57 -18.76
N GLU A 140 8.38 -13.31 -17.44
CA GLU A 140 8.08 -14.34 -16.45
C GLU A 140 6.67 -14.91 -16.66
N SER A 141 6.59 -16.22 -16.85
CA SER A 141 5.36 -16.91 -17.30
C SER A 141 4.19 -16.82 -16.32
N GLN A 142 4.48 -16.60 -15.06
CA GLN A 142 3.48 -16.49 -13.98
C GLN A 142 2.93 -15.07 -13.80
N ILE A 143 3.48 -14.07 -14.51
CA ILE A 143 3.09 -12.68 -14.38
C ILE A 143 2.52 -12.16 -15.70
N THR A 144 1.21 -12.01 -15.75
CA THR A 144 0.52 -11.48 -16.93
C THR A 144 0.38 -9.95 -16.86
N MET A 145 0.19 -9.29 -18.01
CA MET A 145 -0.14 -7.87 -18.04
C MET A 145 -1.45 -7.58 -17.29
N MET A 146 -2.43 -8.46 -17.41
CA MET A 146 -3.73 -8.27 -16.77
C MET A 146 -3.63 -8.45 -15.26
N GLY A 147 -2.83 -9.43 -14.76
CA GLY A 147 -2.53 -9.57 -13.34
C GLY A 147 -1.78 -8.36 -12.77
N ALA A 148 -0.79 -7.83 -13.52
CA ALA A 148 -0.10 -6.60 -13.13
C ALA A 148 -1.05 -5.38 -13.07
N LEU A 149 -1.99 -5.27 -14.01
CA LEU A 149 -3.03 -4.23 -13.97
C LEU A 149 -4.04 -4.46 -12.84
N ALA A 150 -4.40 -5.71 -12.53
CA ALA A 150 -5.27 -6.05 -11.40
C ALA A 150 -4.66 -5.57 -10.08
N LEU A 151 -3.36 -5.83 -9.85
CA LEU A 151 -2.65 -5.30 -8.69
C LEU A 151 -2.67 -3.77 -8.66
N SER A 152 -2.33 -3.10 -9.77
CA SER A 152 -2.33 -1.64 -9.84
C SER A 152 -3.70 -1.04 -9.54
N LEU A 153 -4.78 -1.63 -10.07
CA LEU A 153 -6.16 -1.21 -9.81
C LEU A 153 -6.56 -1.48 -8.35
N GLY A 154 -6.21 -2.63 -7.80
CA GLY A 154 -6.45 -2.95 -6.41
C GLY A 154 -5.81 -1.93 -5.47
N ILE A 155 -4.53 -1.63 -5.68
CA ILE A 155 -3.81 -0.60 -4.92
C ILE A 155 -4.47 0.78 -5.12
N ALA A 156 -4.86 1.15 -6.33
CA ALA A 156 -5.56 2.42 -6.55
C ALA A 156 -6.89 2.51 -5.80
N ILE A 157 -7.65 1.42 -5.75
CA ILE A 157 -8.94 1.35 -5.05
C ILE A 157 -8.75 1.54 -3.53
N GLN A 158 -7.73 0.95 -2.91
CA GLN A 158 -7.41 1.17 -1.49
C GLN A 158 -6.83 2.56 -1.22
N ASN A 159 -6.07 3.11 -2.15
CA ASN A 159 -5.44 4.42 -2.03
C ASN A 159 -6.46 5.58 -2.06
N VAL A 160 -7.66 5.39 -2.63
CA VAL A 160 -8.74 6.39 -2.53
C VAL A 160 -9.14 6.62 -1.06
N PRO A 161 -9.48 5.60 -0.25
CA PRO A 161 -9.60 5.75 1.20
C PRO A 161 -8.40 6.43 1.86
N GLU A 162 -7.19 5.99 1.58
CA GLU A 162 -5.97 6.47 2.23
C GLU A 162 -5.71 7.95 1.94
N GLY A 163 -5.84 8.41 0.70
CA GLY A 163 -5.73 9.81 0.34
C GLY A 163 -6.76 10.70 1.07
N ALA A 164 -7.97 10.20 1.31
CA ALA A 164 -8.98 10.90 2.10
C ALA A 164 -8.62 10.91 3.59
N ILE A 165 -8.14 9.78 4.12
CA ILE A 165 -7.72 9.63 5.53
C ILE A 165 -6.56 10.57 5.86
N ILE A 166 -5.66 10.90 4.94
CA ILE A 166 -4.59 11.86 5.20
C ILE A 166 -5.01 13.32 4.99
N SER A 167 -5.67 13.64 3.87
CA SER A 167 -5.96 15.03 3.51
C SER A 167 -7.00 15.67 4.43
N MET A 168 -7.98 14.91 4.92
CA MET A 168 -9.05 15.43 5.76
C MET A 168 -8.57 15.85 7.16
N PRO A 169 -7.74 15.07 7.90
CA PRO A 169 -7.14 15.53 9.14
C PRO A 169 -6.20 16.72 8.99
N LEU A 170 -5.38 16.75 7.94
CA LEU A 170 -4.54 17.92 7.64
C LEU A 170 -5.38 19.19 7.52
N ARG A 171 -6.56 19.08 6.91
CA ARG A 171 -7.53 20.17 6.84
C ARG A 171 -8.12 20.51 8.20
N ALA A 172 -8.43 19.52 9.03
CA ALA A 172 -8.97 19.71 10.38
C ALA A 172 -7.96 20.41 11.31
N GLU A 173 -6.67 20.18 11.12
CA GLU A 173 -5.56 20.86 11.82
C GLU A 173 -5.33 22.33 11.34
N GLY A 174 -6.22 22.87 10.50
CA GLY A 174 -6.16 24.27 10.05
C GLY A 174 -5.40 24.51 8.75
N MET A 175 -4.89 23.46 8.09
CA MET A 175 -4.27 23.59 6.78
C MET A 175 -5.32 24.01 5.74
N ASN A 176 -4.97 24.90 4.79
CA ASN A 176 -5.91 25.22 3.70
C ASN A 176 -6.10 24.02 2.78
N LYS A 177 -7.24 23.97 2.05
CA LYS A 177 -7.63 22.84 1.20
C LYS A 177 -6.55 22.43 0.19
N SER A 178 -5.94 23.40 -0.48
CA SER A 178 -4.91 23.13 -1.48
C SER A 178 -3.64 22.52 -0.88
N ARG A 179 -3.22 22.97 0.30
CA ARG A 179 -2.05 22.40 0.99
C ARG A 179 -2.36 21.00 1.54
N ALA A 180 -3.55 20.78 2.09
CA ALA A 180 -3.98 19.47 2.55
C ALA A 180 -4.06 18.47 1.39
N PHE A 181 -4.62 18.88 0.25
CA PHE A 181 -4.62 18.11 -0.99
C PHE A 181 -3.19 17.76 -1.45
N LEU A 182 -2.31 18.78 -1.56
CA LEU A 182 -0.93 18.57 -1.96
C LEU A 182 -0.16 17.65 -0.99
N GLY A 183 -0.46 17.71 0.31
CA GLY A 183 0.11 16.80 1.30
C GLY A 183 -0.20 15.35 0.98
N GLY A 184 -1.46 15.03 0.66
CA GLY A 184 -1.84 13.69 0.25
C GLY A 184 -1.28 13.30 -1.12
N VAL A 185 -1.28 14.19 -2.11
CA VAL A 185 -0.65 13.90 -3.42
C VAL A 185 0.84 13.61 -3.28
N LEU A 186 1.55 14.39 -2.45
CA LEU A 186 2.99 14.18 -2.23
C LEU A 186 3.28 12.87 -1.50
N SER A 187 2.43 12.43 -0.56
CA SER A 187 2.60 11.12 0.07
C SER A 187 2.47 9.96 -0.94
N GLY A 188 1.60 10.09 -1.94
CA GLY A 188 1.45 9.11 -3.01
C GLY A 188 2.53 9.16 -4.09
N ALA A 189 3.29 10.26 -4.21
CA ALA A 189 4.29 10.42 -5.27
C ALA A 189 5.44 9.38 -5.19
N VAL A 190 5.65 8.78 -4.02
CA VAL A 190 6.65 7.70 -3.84
C VAL A 190 6.25 6.40 -4.53
N GLU A 191 4.97 6.17 -4.81
CA GLU A 191 4.47 4.97 -5.49
C GLU A 191 5.03 4.85 -6.91
N PRO A 192 4.78 5.80 -7.85
CA PRO A 192 5.35 5.71 -9.20
C PRO A 192 6.87 5.84 -9.20
N LEU A 193 7.47 6.57 -8.25
CA LEU A 193 8.92 6.66 -8.13
C LEU A 193 9.53 5.32 -7.69
N GLY A 194 8.96 4.68 -6.66
CA GLY A 194 9.38 3.36 -6.19
C GLY A 194 9.22 2.30 -7.28
N ALA A 195 8.08 2.28 -7.98
CA ALA A 195 7.84 1.38 -9.08
C ALA A 195 8.84 1.57 -10.23
N LEU A 196 9.10 2.81 -10.62
CA LEU A 196 10.08 3.13 -11.67
C LEU A 196 11.50 2.70 -11.28
N LEU A 197 11.93 3.02 -10.06
CA LEU A 197 13.25 2.62 -9.55
C LEU A 197 13.41 1.10 -9.52
N THR A 198 12.36 0.37 -9.12
CA THR A 198 12.35 -1.10 -9.11
C THR A 198 12.49 -1.66 -10.53
N ILE A 199 11.78 -1.10 -11.52
CA ILE A 199 11.90 -1.51 -12.92
C ILE A 199 13.31 -1.18 -13.48
N LEU A 200 13.85 -0.01 -13.16
CA LEU A 200 15.21 0.36 -13.57
C LEU A 200 16.27 -0.58 -12.98
N ALA A 201 16.00 -1.16 -11.82
CA ALA A 201 16.83 -2.16 -11.16
C ALA A 201 16.50 -3.60 -11.61
N ALA A 202 15.76 -3.82 -12.73
CA ALA A 202 15.27 -5.14 -13.15
C ALA A 202 16.36 -6.21 -13.24
N GLY A 203 17.58 -5.83 -13.63
CA GLY A 203 18.73 -6.77 -13.65
C GLY A 203 19.07 -7.39 -12.28
N LEU A 204 18.70 -6.73 -11.17
CA LEU A 204 18.82 -7.24 -9.80
C LEU A 204 17.50 -7.84 -9.32
N VAL A 205 16.37 -7.26 -9.74
CA VAL A 205 15.01 -7.62 -9.30
C VAL A 205 14.61 -8.99 -9.86
N VAL A 206 14.77 -9.22 -11.16
CA VAL A 206 14.28 -10.45 -11.82
C VAL A 206 14.91 -11.72 -11.25
N PRO A 207 16.23 -11.82 -11.03
CA PRO A 207 16.82 -13.00 -10.39
C PRO A 207 16.37 -13.26 -8.96
N ALA A 208 15.90 -12.22 -8.27
CA ALA A 208 15.44 -12.28 -6.87
C ALA A 208 13.91 -12.16 -6.76
N LEU A 209 13.18 -12.33 -7.84
CA LEU A 209 11.76 -12.02 -7.94
C LEU A 209 10.90 -12.70 -6.87
N PRO A 210 11.03 -14.01 -6.54
CA PRO A 210 10.26 -14.65 -5.48
C PRO A 210 10.46 -14.00 -4.10
N TYR A 211 11.70 -13.59 -3.81
CA TYR A 211 12.02 -12.89 -2.54
C TYR A 211 11.43 -11.49 -2.51
N LEU A 212 11.45 -10.77 -3.63
CA LEU A 212 11.00 -9.38 -3.69
C LEU A 212 9.47 -9.26 -3.75
N LEU A 213 8.78 -10.18 -4.41
CA LEU A 213 7.32 -10.30 -4.34
C LEU A 213 6.88 -10.54 -2.89
N SER A 214 7.51 -11.50 -2.23
CA SER A 214 7.19 -11.82 -0.83
C SER A 214 7.62 -10.71 0.13
N PHE A 215 8.70 -9.99 -0.16
CA PHE A 215 9.13 -8.80 0.59
C PHE A 215 8.05 -7.72 0.54
N ALA A 216 7.53 -7.41 -0.63
CA ALA A 216 6.45 -6.44 -0.78
C ALA A 216 5.20 -6.88 -0.02
N ALA A 217 4.83 -8.17 -0.12
CA ALA A 217 3.72 -8.73 0.65
C ALA A 217 3.92 -8.60 2.17
N GLY A 218 5.11 -8.94 2.67
CA GLY A 218 5.44 -8.82 4.10
C GLY A 218 5.38 -7.39 4.60
N ALA A 219 5.89 -6.44 3.83
CA ALA A 219 5.82 -5.02 4.13
C ALA A 219 4.38 -4.50 4.16
N MET A 220 3.54 -4.89 3.17
CA MET A 220 2.11 -4.52 3.15
C MET A 220 1.35 -5.13 4.33
N ILE A 221 1.59 -6.40 4.68
CA ILE A 221 0.96 -7.04 5.84
C ILE A 221 1.39 -6.37 7.15
N TYR A 222 2.64 -5.92 7.27
CA TYR A 222 3.10 -5.13 8.42
C TYR A 222 2.24 -3.89 8.62
N VAL A 223 2.05 -3.08 7.58
CA VAL A 223 1.18 -1.88 7.62
C VAL A 223 -0.25 -2.24 8.05
N VAL A 224 -0.81 -3.31 7.47
CA VAL A 224 -2.17 -3.73 7.82
C VAL A 224 -2.30 -4.08 9.30
N VAL A 225 -1.34 -4.83 9.85
CA VAL A 225 -1.41 -5.33 11.23
C VAL A 225 -1.05 -4.24 12.23
N GLU A 226 -0.03 -3.42 11.94
CA GLU A 226 0.47 -2.39 12.85
C GLU A 226 -0.45 -1.17 12.89
N GLU A 227 -1.04 -0.78 11.78
CA GLU A 227 -1.81 0.45 11.69
C GLU A 227 -3.28 0.26 11.36
N LEU A 228 -3.57 -0.37 10.22
CA LEU A 228 -4.93 -0.32 9.69
C LEU A 228 -5.91 -1.14 10.53
N ILE A 229 -5.52 -2.32 11.03
CA ILE A 229 -6.36 -3.13 11.92
C ILE A 229 -6.60 -2.43 13.27
N PRO A 230 -5.60 -1.89 13.97
CA PRO A 230 -5.81 -1.07 15.15
C PRO A 230 -6.72 0.13 14.89
N GLU A 231 -6.51 0.85 13.78
CA GLU A 231 -7.31 2.04 13.44
C GLU A 231 -8.78 1.69 13.18
N MET A 232 -9.06 0.65 12.39
CA MET A 232 -10.44 0.25 12.10
C MET A 232 -11.19 -0.28 13.34
N SER A 233 -10.45 -0.74 14.34
CA SER A 233 -10.99 -1.34 15.58
C SER A 233 -11.15 -0.33 16.74
N GLN A 234 -10.70 0.91 16.59
CA GLN A 234 -10.70 1.91 17.66
C GLN A 234 -12.11 2.33 18.08
N GLY A 235 -12.27 2.67 19.38
CA GLY A 235 -13.48 3.24 19.96
C GLY A 235 -14.52 2.19 20.33
N GLU A 236 -15.83 2.54 20.29
CA GLU A 236 -16.90 1.60 20.62
C GLU A 236 -16.95 0.44 19.63
N HIS A 237 -17.28 -0.77 20.13
CA HIS A 237 -17.41 -1.96 19.30
C HIS A 237 -18.36 -1.72 18.11
N SER A 238 -17.92 -2.10 16.91
CA SER A 238 -18.70 -1.92 15.68
C SER A 238 -18.24 -2.93 14.63
N ASP A 239 -19.20 -3.55 13.96
CA ASP A 239 -18.94 -4.51 12.87
C ASP A 239 -18.52 -3.85 11.55
N VAL A 240 -18.58 -2.50 11.47
CA VAL A 240 -18.32 -1.75 10.22
C VAL A 240 -16.93 -2.07 9.68
N GLY A 241 -15.88 -2.03 10.52
CA GLY A 241 -14.51 -2.35 10.09
C GLY A 241 -14.41 -3.77 9.52
N ALA A 242 -14.96 -4.76 10.23
CA ALA A 242 -14.91 -6.16 9.81
C ALA A 242 -15.69 -6.41 8.50
N LEU A 243 -16.89 -5.83 8.36
CA LEU A 243 -17.72 -5.98 7.16
C LEU A 243 -17.07 -5.31 5.94
N THR A 244 -16.50 -4.12 6.11
CA THR A 244 -15.82 -3.43 5.02
C THR A 244 -14.48 -4.08 4.67
N PHE A 245 -13.76 -4.65 5.66
CA PHE A 245 -12.60 -5.51 5.41
C PHE A 245 -12.98 -6.70 4.51
N ALA A 246 -14.03 -7.43 4.88
CA ALA A 246 -14.51 -8.56 4.08
C ALA A 246 -14.91 -8.13 2.67
N LEU A 247 -15.53 -6.94 2.51
CA LEU A 247 -15.88 -6.38 1.22
C LEU A 247 -14.62 -6.06 0.38
N GLY A 248 -13.63 -5.38 0.95
CA GLY A 248 -12.38 -5.07 0.26
C GLY A 248 -11.61 -6.32 -0.15
N PHE A 249 -11.50 -7.28 0.79
CA PHE A 249 -10.85 -8.57 0.56
C PHE A 249 -11.51 -9.34 -0.61
N THR A 250 -12.82 -9.47 -0.58
CA THR A 250 -13.55 -10.22 -1.62
C THR A 250 -13.53 -9.50 -2.96
N LEU A 251 -13.57 -8.17 -2.98
CA LEU A 251 -13.44 -7.38 -4.20
C LEU A 251 -12.07 -7.62 -4.86
N MET A 252 -10.99 -7.50 -4.09
CA MET A 252 -9.63 -7.68 -4.63
C MET A 252 -9.39 -9.13 -5.05
N MET A 253 -9.81 -10.11 -4.25
CA MET A 253 -9.74 -11.51 -4.62
C MET A 253 -10.46 -11.78 -5.96
N ALA A 254 -11.67 -11.22 -6.13
CA ALA A 254 -12.41 -11.38 -7.39
C ALA A 254 -11.71 -10.68 -8.56
N LEU A 255 -11.12 -9.52 -8.35
CA LEU A 255 -10.39 -8.77 -9.36
C LEU A 255 -9.17 -9.57 -9.84
N ASP A 256 -8.38 -10.09 -8.89
CA ASP A 256 -7.18 -10.88 -9.16
C ASP A 256 -7.52 -12.16 -9.94
N VAL A 257 -8.47 -12.94 -9.45
CA VAL A 257 -8.88 -14.22 -10.09
C VAL A 257 -9.55 -14.01 -11.45
N ALA A 258 -10.24 -12.87 -11.66
CA ALA A 258 -10.92 -12.60 -12.93
C ALA A 258 -9.98 -12.01 -13.99
N LEU A 259 -8.91 -11.34 -13.62
CA LEU A 259 -7.97 -10.66 -14.53
C LEU A 259 -6.60 -11.34 -14.57
N GLY A 260 -6.15 -11.98 -13.47
CA GLY A 260 -4.86 -12.68 -13.36
C GLY A 260 -4.91 -14.02 -14.03
#